data_6c2f100c5648fd2abf88bdbae3d07954
#
_entry.id   6c2f100c5648fd2abf88bdbae3d07954
#
_cell.length_a   1.000
_cell.length_b   1.000
_cell.length_c   1.000
_cell.angle_alpha   90.00
_cell.angle_beta   90.00
_cell.angle_gamma   90.00
#
_symmetry.space_group_name_H-M   'P 1'
#
loop_
_entity.id
_entity.type
_entity.pdbx_description
1 polymer ?
#
loop_
_entity_poly.entity_id
_entity_poly.type
_entity_poly.pdbx_seq_one_letter_code
_entity_poly.pdbx_strand_id
1 'polypeptide(L)'
;MNASAIIVAAGSGVRLGRSEPKAFVKIGGRTMLSYSLRVIASISSIKELVIAVPDGFESAARAEVTAAGVRIPVKITCGGAERQDSVRIAIALTSSESDLVVVHDAARPMATTKIFEACLEAASRAGGAIAAIPLADTLKRVVDGAIRETIARASLWQAQTPQAFRRDVLVAAHRRAVDQRIVATDDADLVERTGTRVEVVEGSTANIKITTPSDLGIVEAIVAAKMAE
;
A
#
# COMPACT_ATOMS: atom_id res chain seq x y z
N MET A 1 -12.31 -17.26 4.66
CA MET A 1 -11.39 -16.38 3.92
C MET A 1 -10.26 -15.98 4.86
N ASN A 2 -9.05 -16.41 4.56
CA ASN A 2 -7.84 -16.06 5.31
C ASN A 2 -6.96 -15.17 4.42
N ALA A 3 -6.45 -14.08 4.97
CA ALA A 3 -5.60 -13.16 4.23
C ALA A 3 -4.25 -12.96 4.93
N SER A 4 -3.19 -12.83 4.13
CA SER A 4 -1.91 -12.27 4.56
C SER A 4 -1.87 -10.78 4.23
N ALA A 5 -1.38 -9.95 5.13
CA ALA A 5 -1.10 -8.55 4.84
C ALA A 5 0.38 -8.34 4.57
N ILE A 6 0.69 -7.43 3.64
CA ILE A 6 2.04 -6.94 3.38
C ILE A 6 2.03 -5.42 3.57
N ILE A 7 2.89 -4.90 4.45
CA ILE A 7 3.16 -3.47 4.54
C ILE A 7 4.48 -3.16 3.84
N VAL A 8 4.42 -2.30 2.82
CA VAL A 8 5.61 -1.80 2.14
C VAL A 8 6.09 -0.54 2.84
N ALA A 9 7.16 -0.68 3.61
CA ALA A 9 7.73 0.35 4.47
C ALA A 9 9.21 0.67 4.13
N ALA A 10 9.77 0.07 3.06
CA ALA A 10 11.19 0.15 2.71
C ALA A 10 11.60 1.46 2.00
N GLY A 11 10.67 2.37 1.72
CA GLY A 11 10.97 3.63 1.04
C GLY A 11 11.87 4.56 1.87
N SER A 12 12.96 5.01 1.27
CA SER A 12 13.95 5.91 1.91
C SER A 12 13.41 7.29 2.32
N GLY A 13 12.35 7.76 1.67
CA GLY A 13 11.75 9.06 2.00
C GLY A 13 12.55 10.30 1.58
N VAL A 14 13.52 10.18 0.68
CA VAL A 14 14.38 11.29 0.21
C VAL A 14 13.58 12.54 -0.15
N ARG A 15 12.45 12.38 -0.87
CA ARG A 15 11.57 13.49 -1.26
C ARG A 15 10.87 14.19 -0.10
N LEU A 16 10.86 13.59 1.09
CA LEU A 16 10.27 14.17 2.30
C LEU A 16 11.26 15.08 3.05
N GLY A 17 12.54 15.06 2.64
CA GLY A 17 13.59 15.87 3.27
C GLY A 17 13.92 15.47 4.71
N ARG A 18 13.65 14.24 5.10
CA ARG A 18 13.95 13.69 6.43
C ARG A 18 15.12 12.71 6.37
N SER A 19 15.90 12.62 7.44
CA SER A 19 17.00 11.67 7.57
C SER A 19 16.54 10.26 7.92
N GLU A 20 15.37 10.12 8.54
CA GLU A 20 14.77 8.84 8.88
C GLU A 20 13.94 8.27 7.71
N PRO A 21 13.85 6.93 7.57
CA PRO A 21 13.00 6.32 6.57
C PRO A 21 11.54 6.72 6.77
N LYS A 22 10.86 6.98 5.65
CA LYS A 22 9.54 7.59 5.62
C LYS A 22 8.50 6.92 6.52
N ALA A 23 8.48 5.60 6.59
CA ALA A 23 7.52 4.85 7.39
C ALA A 23 7.64 5.11 8.90
N PHE A 24 8.79 5.60 9.35
CA PHE A 24 9.06 5.91 10.76
C PHE A 24 8.87 7.39 11.12
N VAL A 25 8.61 8.25 10.14
CA VAL A 25 8.25 9.65 10.38
C VAL A 25 6.95 9.71 11.18
N LYS A 26 6.94 10.55 12.23
CA LYS A 26 5.80 10.68 13.14
C LYS A 26 4.79 11.72 12.66
N ILE A 27 3.53 11.39 12.84
CA ILE A 27 2.35 12.23 12.60
C ILE A 27 1.49 12.15 13.86
N GLY A 28 1.22 13.27 14.53
CA GLY A 28 0.45 13.26 15.77
C GLY A 28 1.03 12.33 16.85
N GLY A 29 2.38 12.25 16.93
CA GLY A 29 3.10 11.44 17.92
C GLY A 29 3.25 9.95 17.56
N ARG A 30 2.69 9.46 16.44
CA ARG A 30 2.77 8.06 15.97
C ARG A 30 3.46 7.97 14.63
N THR A 31 4.24 6.91 14.39
CA THR A 31 4.85 6.67 13.07
C THR A 31 3.80 6.36 12.01
N MET A 32 4.10 6.65 10.73
CA MET A 32 3.22 6.24 9.63
C MET A 32 2.95 4.74 9.65
N LEU A 33 3.98 3.93 9.95
CA LEU A 33 3.86 2.49 10.10
C LEU A 33 2.84 2.11 11.18
N SER A 34 2.85 2.79 12.33
CA SER A 34 1.93 2.53 13.46
C SER A 34 0.46 2.67 13.07
N TYR A 35 0.11 3.63 12.20
CA TYR A 35 -1.27 3.79 11.71
C TYR A 35 -1.70 2.54 10.91
N SER A 36 -0.88 2.09 9.95
CA SER A 36 -1.17 0.90 9.15
C SER A 36 -1.26 -0.36 10.00
N LEU A 37 -0.36 -0.52 10.99
CA LEU A 37 -0.37 -1.65 11.92
C LEU A 37 -1.67 -1.75 12.71
N ARG A 38 -2.17 -0.62 13.24
CA ARG A 38 -3.41 -0.59 14.03
C ARG A 38 -4.64 -0.96 13.21
N VAL A 39 -4.71 -0.48 11.98
CA VAL A 39 -5.81 -0.83 11.06
C VAL A 39 -5.76 -2.32 10.74
N ILE A 40 -4.61 -2.84 10.32
CA ILE A 40 -4.46 -4.25 9.96
C ILE A 40 -4.76 -5.17 11.16
N ALA A 41 -4.30 -4.81 12.36
CA ALA A 41 -4.56 -5.57 13.57
C ALA A 41 -6.05 -5.69 13.95
N SER A 42 -6.90 -4.77 13.46
CA SER A 42 -8.34 -4.80 13.72
C SER A 42 -9.14 -5.65 12.73
N ILE A 43 -8.51 -6.15 11.65
CA ILE A 43 -9.20 -6.90 10.59
C ILE A 43 -9.10 -8.40 10.87
N SER A 44 -10.22 -9.01 11.24
CA SER A 44 -10.26 -10.40 11.66
C SER A 44 -9.90 -11.43 10.58
N SER A 45 -10.10 -11.09 9.30
CA SER A 45 -9.73 -11.96 8.18
C SER A 45 -8.22 -11.99 7.90
N ILE A 46 -7.44 -11.01 8.38
CA ILE A 46 -5.98 -11.01 8.26
C ILE A 46 -5.40 -11.90 9.36
N LYS A 47 -4.66 -12.93 8.96
CA LYS A 47 -4.12 -13.95 9.84
C LYS A 47 -2.61 -13.84 10.07
N GLU A 48 -1.91 -13.11 9.23
CA GLU A 48 -0.48 -12.82 9.37
C GLU A 48 -0.14 -11.49 8.70
N LEU A 49 1.01 -10.96 9.07
CA LEU A 49 1.55 -9.72 8.54
C LEU A 49 3.03 -9.89 8.15
N VAL A 50 3.38 -9.43 6.97
CA VAL A 50 4.78 -9.28 6.53
C VAL A 50 5.08 -7.79 6.35
N ILE A 51 6.17 -7.31 6.93
CA ILE A 51 6.60 -5.91 6.83
C ILE A 51 7.93 -5.85 6.12
N ALA A 52 7.99 -5.18 4.97
CA ALA A 52 9.24 -4.89 4.26
C ALA A 52 9.76 -3.51 4.70
N VAL A 53 10.93 -3.46 5.33
CA VAL A 53 11.55 -2.24 5.88
C VAL A 53 12.92 -2.00 5.24
N PRO A 54 13.51 -0.80 5.37
CA PRO A 54 14.91 -0.59 4.99
C PRO A 54 15.83 -1.46 5.86
N ASP A 55 16.99 -1.79 5.33
CA ASP A 55 18.04 -2.50 6.06
C ASP A 55 18.40 -1.78 7.37
N GLY A 56 18.54 -2.55 8.46
CA GLY A 56 18.83 -2.03 9.81
C GLY A 56 17.62 -1.47 10.57
N PHE A 57 16.40 -1.46 9.98
CA PHE A 57 15.18 -0.96 10.63
C PHE A 57 14.26 -2.06 11.17
N GLU A 58 14.68 -3.32 11.13
CA GLU A 58 13.87 -4.46 11.58
C GLU A 58 13.53 -4.37 13.07
N SER A 59 14.49 -3.95 13.90
CA SER A 59 14.29 -3.78 15.35
C SER A 59 13.31 -2.65 15.65
N ALA A 60 13.40 -1.52 14.92
CA ALA A 60 12.48 -0.41 15.03
C ALA A 60 11.05 -0.82 14.62
N ALA A 61 10.92 -1.57 13.52
CA ALA A 61 9.62 -2.09 13.10
C ALA A 61 9.01 -3.05 14.12
N ARG A 62 9.82 -3.90 14.75
CA ARG A 62 9.37 -4.80 15.81
C ARG A 62 8.86 -4.04 17.03
N ALA A 63 9.52 -2.95 17.39
CA ALA A 63 9.05 -2.07 18.48
C ALA A 63 7.68 -1.45 18.13
N GLU A 64 7.48 -1.00 16.89
CA GLU A 64 6.20 -0.46 16.42
C GLU A 64 5.09 -1.53 16.43
N VAL A 65 5.39 -2.77 16.02
CA VAL A 65 4.46 -3.91 16.07
C VAL A 65 3.98 -4.14 17.52
N THR A 66 4.91 -4.15 18.47
CA THR A 66 4.61 -4.31 19.90
C THR A 66 3.76 -3.15 20.42
N ALA A 67 4.16 -1.91 20.13
CA ALA A 67 3.45 -0.70 20.55
C ALA A 67 2.04 -0.56 19.94
N ALA A 68 1.85 -1.10 18.73
CA ALA A 68 0.53 -1.14 18.09
C ALA A 68 -0.38 -2.26 18.63
N GLY A 69 0.14 -3.18 19.46
CA GLY A 69 -0.63 -4.29 20.04
C GLY A 69 -1.02 -5.34 19.00
N VAL A 70 -0.24 -5.56 17.96
CA VAL A 70 -0.49 -6.56 16.92
C VAL A 70 -0.33 -7.96 17.54
N ARG A 71 -1.37 -8.80 17.45
CA ARG A 71 -1.40 -10.14 18.06
C ARG A 71 -1.28 -11.29 17.06
N ILE A 72 -1.41 -10.99 15.76
CA ILE A 72 -1.21 -12.00 14.71
C ILE A 72 0.29 -12.23 14.47
N PRO A 73 0.70 -13.36 13.88
CA PRO A 73 2.08 -13.60 13.48
C PRO A 73 2.63 -12.49 12.58
N VAL A 74 3.83 -11.98 12.90
CA VAL A 74 4.50 -10.92 12.12
C VAL A 74 5.88 -11.37 11.71
N LYS A 75 6.15 -11.26 10.40
CA LYS A 75 7.47 -11.41 9.79
C LYS A 75 7.96 -10.05 9.33
N ILE A 76 9.23 -9.76 9.56
CA ILE A 76 9.87 -8.51 9.12
C ILE A 76 11.04 -8.89 8.22
N THR A 77 11.18 -8.20 7.10
CA THR A 77 12.24 -8.45 6.12
C THR A 77 12.78 -7.14 5.57
N CYS A 78 14.01 -7.15 5.09
CA CYS A 78 14.52 -6.05 4.28
C CYS A 78 13.74 -5.97 2.97
N GLY A 79 13.45 -4.75 2.53
CA GLY A 79 12.91 -4.49 1.20
C GLY A 79 13.97 -4.68 0.11
N GLY A 80 13.53 -4.68 -1.14
CA GLY A 80 14.40 -4.69 -2.31
C GLY A 80 14.73 -3.28 -2.81
N ALA A 81 15.42 -3.22 -3.97
CA ALA A 81 15.81 -1.96 -4.59
C ALA A 81 14.60 -1.10 -4.98
N GLU A 82 13.56 -1.74 -5.48
CA GLU A 82 12.31 -1.11 -5.89
C GLU A 82 11.13 -1.57 -5.04
N ARG A 83 10.00 -0.82 -5.10
CA ARG A 83 8.76 -1.22 -4.43
C ARG A 83 8.31 -2.63 -4.82
N GLN A 84 8.37 -2.94 -6.11
CA GLN A 84 8.02 -4.25 -6.66
C GLN A 84 8.86 -5.37 -6.08
N ASP A 85 10.18 -5.16 -5.90
CA ASP A 85 11.06 -6.14 -5.27
C ASP A 85 10.72 -6.37 -3.80
N SER A 86 10.42 -5.28 -3.09
CA SER A 86 10.00 -5.36 -1.68
C SER A 86 8.73 -6.19 -1.52
N VAL A 87 7.74 -6.02 -2.40
CA VAL A 87 6.51 -6.82 -2.42
C VAL A 87 6.84 -8.27 -2.77
N ARG A 88 7.65 -8.54 -3.78
CA ARG A 88 8.05 -9.89 -4.19
C ARG A 88 8.74 -10.66 -3.06
N ILE A 89 9.66 -10.01 -2.34
CA ILE A 89 10.33 -10.60 -1.17
C ILE A 89 9.30 -10.91 -0.08
N ALA A 90 8.40 -9.98 0.20
CA ALA A 90 7.38 -10.17 1.22
C ALA A 90 6.37 -11.27 0.87
N ILE A 91 5.93 -11.39 -0.39
CA ILE A 91 5.04 -12.47 -0.86
C ILE A 91 5.65 -13.85 -0.56
N ALA A 92 6.95 -14.03 -0.78
CA ALA A 92 7.63 -15.31 -0.52
C ALA A 92 7.57 -15.73 0.96
N LEU A 93 7.33 -14.79 1.86
CA LEU A 93 7.20 -15.01 3.29
C LEU A 93 5.74 -15.20 3.75
N THR A 94 4.76 -14.95 2.88
CA THR A 94 3.35 -15.19 3.21
C THR A 94 3.04 -16.68 3.27
N SER A 95 2.08 -17.06 4.12
CA SER A 95 1.61 -18.44 4.24
C SER A 95 1.00 -18.92 2.92
N SER A 96 1.30 -20.18 2.54
CA SER A 96 0.63 -20.86 1.43
C SER A 96 -0.86 -21.12 1.68
N GLU A 97 -1.27 -21.11 2.96
CA GLU A 97 -2.65 -21.32 3.39
C GLU A 97 -3.52 -20.07 3.26
N SER A 98 -2.94 -18.92 2.91
CA SER A 98 -3.72 -17.70 2.72
C SER A 98 -4.39 -17.71 1.35
N ASP A 99 -5.70 -17.45 1.36
CA ASP A 99 -6.50 -17.30 0.13
C ASP A 99 -6.13 -16.00 -0.60
N LEU A 100 -5.92 -14.94 0.17
CA LEU A 100 -5.69 -13.58 -0.30
C LEU A 100 -4.40 -12.99 0.25
N VAL A 101 -3.81 -12.07 -0.51
CA VAL A 101 -2.75 -11.17 -0.04
C VAL A 101 -3.20 -9.74 -0.26
N VAL A 102 -3.12 -8.91 0.78
CA VAL A 102 -3.36 -7.47 0.69
C VAL A 102 -2.06 -6.71 0.87
N VAL A 103 -1.72 -5.88 -0.11
CA VAL A 103 -0.52 -5.03 -0.12
C VAL A 103 -0.90 -3.60 0.23
N HIS A 104 -0.18 -3.00 1.18
CA HIS A 104 -0.43 -1.63 1.62
C HIS A 104 0.86 -0.83 1.76
N ASP A 105 0.86 0.40 1.26
CA ASP A 105 1.96 1.34 1.43
C ASP A 105 1.88 1.98 2.82
N ALA A 106 2.90 1.82 3.67
CA ALA A 106 2.99 2.51 4.98
C ALA A 106 2.87 4.03 4.85
N ALA A 107 3.16 4.58 3.67
CA ALA A 107 3.04 5.99 3.35
C ALA A 107 1.58 6.49 3.19
N ARG A 108 0.58 5.64 3.39
CA ARG A 108 -0.86 5.98 3.39
C ARG A 108 -1.48 5.72 4.77
N PRO A 109 -1.11 6.49 5.79
CA PRO A 109 -1.52 6.24 7.18
C PRO A 109 -3.03 6.40 7.42
N MET A 110 -3.77 7.00 6.48
CA MET A 110 -5.20 7.29 6.62
C MET A 110 -6.12 6.24 5.99
N ALA A 111 -5.59 5.11 5.49
CA ALA A 111 -6.41 3.98 5.07
C ALA A 111 -7.23 3.44 6.24
N THR A 112 -8.48 3.09 5.98
CA THR A 112 -9.42 2.62 7.02
C THR A 112 -9.69 1.12 6.91
N THR A 113 -10.12 0.50 8.00
CA THR A 113 -10.57 -0.90 8.03
C THR A 113 -11.60 -1.16 6.93
N LYS A 114 -12.57 -0.26 6.74
CA LYS A 114 -13.60 -0.37 5.70
C LYS A 114 -13.02 -0.52 4.29
N ILE A 115 -12.00 0.26 3.94
CA ILE A 115 -11.35 0.18 2.61
C ILE A 115 -10.61 -1.16 2.45
N PHE A 116 -9.93 -1.63 3.50
CA PHE A 116 -9.26 -2.93 3.46
C PHE A 116 -10.24 -4.07 3.29
N GLU A 117 -11.31 -4.10 4.07
CA GLU A 117 -12.33 -5.16 4.02
C GLU A 117 -13.03 -5.18 2.65
N ALA A 118 -13.37 -4.02 2.10
CA ALA A 118 -13.97 -3.91 0.78
C ALA A 118 -13.04 -4.43 -0.33
N CYS A 119 -11.72 -4.12 -0.26
CA CYS A 119 -10.74 -4.65 -1.20
C CYS A 119 -10.60 -6.17 -1.08
N LEU A 120 -10.54 -6.71 0.14
CA LEU A 120 -10.45 -8.15 0.37
C LEU A 120 -11.69 -8.89 -0.15
N GLU A 121 -12.87 -8.34 0.10
CA GLU A 121 -14.12 -8.92 -0.38
C GLU A 121 -14.20 -8.90 -1.91
N ALA A 122 -13.90 -7.78 -2.56
CA ALA A 122 -13.90 -7.67 -4.02
C ALA A 122 -12.85 -8.61 -4.65
N ALA A 123 -11.63 -8.67 -4.09
CA ALA A 123 -10.58 -9.56 -4.59
C ALA A 123 -10.94 -11.03 -4.50
N SER A 124 -11.67 -11.44 -3.46
CA SER A 124 -12.14 -12.83 -3.32
C SER A 124 -13.06 -13.26 -4.46
N ARG A 125 -13.85 -12.33 -5.02
CA ARG A 125 -14.76 -12.58 -6.13
C ARG A 125 -14.10 -12.45 -7.49
N ALA A 126 -13.32 -11.38 -7.71
CA ALA A 126 -12.80 -11.02 -9.03
C ALA A 126 -11.39 -11.55 -9.32
N GLY A 127 -10.62 -11.90 -8.27
CA GLY A 127 -9.21 -12.27 -8.39
C GLY A 127 -8.27 -11.15 -7.96
N GLY A 128 -8.65 -9.89 -8.14
CA GLY A 128 -7.93 -8.71 -7.65
C GLY A 128 -8.86 -7.53 -7.40
N ALA A 129 -8.48 -6.64 -6.49
CA ALA A 129 -9.17 -5.37 -6.26
C ALA A 129 -8.22 -4.33 -5.66
N ILE A 130 -8.43 -3.07 -6.01
CA ILE A 130 -7.66 -1.94 -5.49
C ILE A 130 -8.57 -0.84 -4.96
N ALA A 131 -8.12 -0.13 -3.95
CA ALA A 131 -8.70 1.15 -3.60
C ALA A 131 -8.30 2.20 -4.64
N ALA A 132 -9.25 3.02 -5.08
CA ALA A 132 -8.97 4.15 -5.95
C ALA A 132 -10.03 5.25 -5.77
N ILE A 133 -9.73 6.47 -6.22
CA ILE A 133 -10.66 7.60 -6.25
C ILE A 133 -10.80 8.15 -7.68
N PRO A 134 -11.98 8.64 -8.08
CA PRO A 134 -12.14 9.31 -9.36
C PRO A 134 -11.21 10.51 -9.46
N LEU A 135 -10.68 10.76 -10.64
CA LEU A 135 -9.86 11.93 -10.87
C LEU A 135 -10.73 13.19 -10.92
N ALA A 136 -10.45 14.15 -10.03
CA ALA A 136 -11.22 15.40 -9.92
C ALA A 136 -10.73 16.47 -10.89
N ASP A 137 -9.40 16.61 -11.06
CA ASP A 137 -8.80 17.69 -11.84
C ASP A 137 -8.73 17.39 -13.35
N THR A 138 -8.62 18.46 -14.15
CA THR A 138 -8.39 18.34 -15.59
C THR A 138 -6.96 17.89 -15.85
N LEU A 139 -6.78 16.77 -16.55
CA LEU A 139 -5.47 16.27 -16.96
C LEU A 139 -5.00 16.87 -18.27
N LYS A 140 -3.74 17.27 -18.29
CA LYS A 140 -3.03 17.73 -19.49
C LYS A 140 -1.84 16.84 -19.76
N ARG A 141 -1.70 16.37 -21.00
CA ARG A 141 -0.42 15.83 -21.46
C ARG A 141 0.48 16.98 -21.83
N VAL A 142 1.66 17.05 -21.23
CA VAL A 142 2.66 18.10 -21.48
C VAL A 142 3.89 17.48 -22.10
N VAL A 143 4.38 18.09 -23.17
CA VAL A 143 5.64 17.73 -23.83
C VAL A 143 6.44 19.02 -24.01
N ASP A 144 7.70 19.01 -23.63
CA ASP A 144 8.61 20.17 -23.72
C ASP A 144 8.03 21.46 -23.12
N GLY A 145 7.35 21.35 -21.98
CA GLY A 145 6.74 22.48 -21.27
C GLY A 145 5.43 23.02 -21.87
N ALA A 146 4.97 22.49 -23.01
CA ALA A 146 3.73 22.91 -23.68
C ALA A 146 2.62 21.84 -23.55
N ILE A 147 1.37 22.31 -23.44
CA ILE A 147 0.20 21.42 -23.43
C ILE A 147 0.05 20.80 -24.83
N ARG A 148 0.10 19.47 -24.89
CA ARG A 148 -0.10 18.70 -26.12
C ARG A 148 -1.58 18.36 -26.31
N GLU A 149 -2.24 17.93 -25.24
CA GLU A 149 -3.67 17.57 -25.26
C GLU A 149 -4.30 17.65 -23.88
N THR A 150 -5.63 17.72 -23.85
CA THR A 150 -6.43 17.52 -22.64
C THR A 150 -6.93 16.07 -22.64
N ILE A 151 -6.63 15.33 -21.59
CA ILE A 151 -7.08 13.95 -21.45
C ILE A 151 -8.47 13.94 -20.81
N ALA A 152 -9.43 13.27 -21.45
CA ALA A 152 -10.76 13.09 -20.89
C ALA A 152 -10.66 12.30 -19.58
N ARG A 153 -11.16 12.87 -18.47
CA ARG A 153 -11.05 12.27 -17.15
C ARG A 153 -12.17 11.29 -16.80
N ALA A 154 -13.22 11.22 -17.60
CA ALA A 154 -14.25 10.20 -17.44
C ALA A 154 -13.60 8.82 -17.45
N SER A 155 -13.86 8.01 -16.43
CA SER A 155 -13.25 6.69 -16.23
C SER A 155 -11.77 6.68 -15.82
N LEU A 156 -11.16 7.82 -15.51
CA LEU A 156 -9.82 7.86 -14.92
C LEU A 156 -9.90 7.92 -13.40
N TRP A 157 -9.13 7.04 -12.76
CA TRP A 157 -9.07 6.91 -11.32
C TRP A 157 -7.61 6.98 -10.84
N GLN A 158 -7.42 7.52 -9.65
CA GLN A 158 -6.13 7.51 -8.97
C GLN A 158 -6.03 6.27 -8.10
N ALA A 159 -5.17 5.33 -8.46
CA ALA A 159 -4.92 4.14 -7.70
C ALA A 159 -4.35 4.46 -6.30
N GLN A 160 -4.88 3.78 -5.31
CA GLN A 160 -4.42 3.84 -3.92
C GLN A 160 -4.04 2.44 -3.45
N THR A 161 -3.61 2.33 -2.21
CA THR A 161 -3.57 1.08 -1.46
C THR A 161 -4.50 1.19 -0.25
N PRO A 162 -5.10 0.07 0.24
CA PRO A 162 -4.75 -1.33 -0.03
C PRO A 162 -5.09 -1.80 -1.44
N GLN A 163 -4.30 -2.78 -1.92
CA GLN A 163 -4.52 -3.56 -3.11
C GLN A 163 -4.57 -5.03 -2.69
N ALA A 164 -5.65 -5.72 -2.95
CA ALA A 164 -5.85 -7.11 -2.53
C ALA A 164 -5.97 -8.02 -3.75
N PHE A 165 -5.42 -9.23 -3.65
CA PHE A 165 -5.39 -10.18 -4.74
C PHE A 165 -5.51 -11.61 -4.20
N ARG A 166 -6.04 -12.52 -5.01
CA ARG A 166 -5.83 -13.94 -4.73
C ARG A 166 -4.34 -14.23 -4.71
N ARG A 167 -3.92 -15.01 -3.73
CA ARG A 167 -2.48 -15.27 -3.52
C ARG A 167 -1.82 -15.91 -4.72
N ASP A 168 -2.47 -16.92 -5.32
CA ASP A 168 -1.98 -17.63 -6.51
C ASP A 168 -1.77 -16.67 -7.69
N VAL A 169 -2.70 -15.74 -7.90
CA VAL A 169 -2.66 -14.74 -8.96
C VAL A 169 -1.49 -13.77 -8.75
N LEU A 170 -1.35 -13.22 -7.53
CA LEU A 170 -0.27 -12.26 -7.22
C LEU A 170 1.12 -12.91 -7.34
N VAL A 171 1.28 -14.13 -6.83
CA VAL A 171 2.53 -14.91 -6.97
C VAL A 171 2.89 -15.14 -8.43
N ALA A 172 1.92 -15.55 -9.25
CA ALA A 172 2.13 -15.78 -10.69
C ALA A 172 2.49 -14.48 -11.42
N ALA A 173 1.82 -13.35 -11.09
CA ALA A 173 2.11 -12.05 -11.68
C ALA A 173 3.53 -11.57 -11.39
N HIS A 174 3.97 -11.66 -10.13
CA HIS A 174 5.34 -11.30 -9.74
C HIS A 174 6.40 -12.22 -10.35
N ARG A 175 6.13 -13.53 -10.45
CA ARG A 175 7.04 -14.47 -11.13
C ARG A 175 7.20 -14.09 -12.60
N ARG A 176 6.09 -13.88 -13.31
CA ARG A 176 6.11 -13.45 -14.72
C ARG A 176 6.88 -12.13 -14.90
N ALA A 177 6.72 -11.20 -13.95
CA ALA A 177 7.44 -9.91 -14.01
C ALA A 177 8.96 -10.10 -13.94
N VAL A 178 9.45 -11.02 -13.12
CA VAL A 178 10.88 -11.40 -13.08
C VAL A 178 11.33 -12.00 -14.38
N ASP A 179 10.60 -13.02 -14.88
CA ASP A 179 10.97 -13.76 -16.10
C ASP A 179 11.01 -12.85 -17.34
N GLN A 180 10.09 -11.87 -17.41
CA GLN A 180 9.95 -10.93 -18.54
C GLN A 180 10.58 -9.56 -18.29
N ARG A 181 11.24 -9.34 -17.15
CA ARG A 181 11.85 -8.06 -16.75
C ARG A 181 10.86 -6.89 -16.81
N ILE A 182 9.62 -7.13 -16.38
CA ILE A 182 8.58 -6.10 -16.33
C ILE A 182 8.78 -5.24 -15.09
N VAL A 183 8.80 -3.91 -15.29
CA VAL A 183 8.74 -2.92 -14.22
C VAL A 183 7.33 -2.32 -14.24
N ALA A 184 6.63 -2.45 -13.13
CA ALA A 184 5.27 -1.96 -12.96
C ALA A 184 5.21 -0.83 -11.91
N THR A 185 4.17 -0.01 -12.01
CA THR A 185 3.97 1.11 -11.08
C THR A 185 3.34 0.66 -9.76
N ASP A 186 2.53 -0.42 -9.80
CA ASP A 186 1.90 -1.04 -8.65
C ASP A 186 1.64 -2.55 -8.90
N ASP A 187 1.04 -3.23 -7.92
CA ASP A 187 0.80 -4.67 -8.04
C ASP A 187 -0.38 -4.98 -8.97
N ALA A 188 -1.32 -4.04 -9.11
CA ALA A 188 -2.44 -4.19 -10.03
C ALA A 188 -1.99 -4.26 -11.49
N ASP A 189 -1.05 -3.40 -11.92
CA ASP A 189 -0.46 -3.44 -13.27
C ASP A 189 0.14 -4.83 -13.59
N LEU A 190 0.81 -5.46 -12.63
CA LEU A 190 1.32 -6.82 -12.80
C LEU A 190 0.21 -7.85 -12.97
N VAL A 191 -0.83 -7.76 -12.15
CA VAL A 191 -1.95 -8.71 -12.15
C VAL A 191 -2.79 -8.54 -13.41
N GLU A 192 -3.10 -7.32 -13.84
CA GLU A 192 -3.83 -7.03 -15.08
C GLU A 192 -3.16 -7.64 -16.30
N ARG A 193 -1.82 -7.63 -16.35
CA ARG A 193 -1.03 -8.26 -17.43
C ARG A 193 -1.16 -9.79 -17.48
N THR A 194 -1.71 -10.42 -16.46
CA THR A 194 -2.05 -11.86 -16.49
C THR A 194 -3.41 -12.15 -17.09
N GLY A 195 -4.21 -11.12 -17.40
CA GLY A 195 -5.59 -11.22 -17.85
C GLY A 195 -6.59 -11.37 -16.69
N THR A 196 -6.13 -11.28 -15.44
CA THR A 196 -7.02 -11.32 -14.28
C THR A 196 -7.79 -10.00 -14.15
N ARG A 197 -9.09 -10.09 -13.89
CA ARG A 197 -9.90 -8.91 -13.60
C ARG A 197 -9.52 -8.32 -12.25
N VAL A 198 -9.22 -7.01 -12.25
CA VAL A 198 -8.99 -6.22 -11.05
C VAL A 198 -10.15 -5.22 -10.88
N GLU A 199 -10.89 -5.34 -9.79
CA GLU A 199 -12.00 -4.44 -9.48
C GLU A 199 -11.51 -3.18 -8.76
N VAL A 200 -12.21 -2.07 -8.97
CA VAL A 200 -11.97 -0.82 -8.26
C VAL A 200 -12.96 -0.72 -7.09
N VAL A 201 -12.43 -0.49 -5.91
CA VAL A 201 -13.18 -0.17 -4.70
C VAL A 201 -13.01 1.31 -4.41
N GLU A 202 -14.08 1.98 -4.00
CA GLU A 202 -14.02 3.39 -3.65
C GLU A 202 -13.07 3.60 -2.46
N GLY A 203 -12.01 4.37 -2.70
CA GLY A 203 -11.04 4.77 -1.72
C GLY A 203 -11.47 6.02 -0.94
N SER A 204 -10.52 6.84 -0.56
CA SER A 204 -10.79 8.10 0.14
C SER A 204 -9.81 9.18 -0.27
N THR A 205 -10.28 10.40 -0.42
CA THR A 205 -9.42 11.57 -0.62
C THR A 205 -8.49 11.83 0.57
N ALA A 206 -8.89 11.38 1.78
CA ALA A 206 -8.04 11.43 2.97
C ALA A 206 -6.93 10.36 2.95
N ASN A 207 -7.05 9.29 2.12
CA ASN A 207 -6.04 8.23 2.02
C ASN A 207 -4.86 8.66 1.15
N ILE A 208 -4.29 9.80 1.49
CA ILE A 208 -3.18 10.45 0.77
C ILE A 208 -1.91 9.60 0.90
N LYS A 209 -1.16 9.46 -0.20
CA LYS A 209 0.21 8.93 -0.16
C LYS A 209 1.16 10.07 0.17
N ILE A 210 1.68 10.09 1.37
CA ILE A 210 2.67 11.09 1.79
C ILE A 210 3.94 10.89 0.97
N THR A 211 4.30 11.86 0.15
CA THR A 211 5.51 11.83 -0.70
C THR A 211 6.34 13.09 -0.54
N THR A 212 5.70 14.19 -0.23
CA THR A 212 6.28 15.53 -0.08
C THR A 212 6.01 16.10 1.31
N PRO A 213 6.72 17.17 1.74
CA PRO A 213 6.39 17.89 2.97
C PRO A 213 4.96 18.46 2.99
N SER A 214 4.43 18.87 1.84
CA SER A 214 3.04 19.35 1.73
C SER A 214 2.03 18.25 2.06
N ASP A 215 2.25 17.02 1.55
CA ASP A 215 1.39 15.88 1.87
C ASP A 215 1.40 15.59 3.38
N LEU A 216 2.58 15.71 4.01
CA LEU A 216 2.73 15.51 5.45
C LEU A 216 1.88 16.51 6.22
N GLY A 217 1.98 17.80 5.90
CA GLY A 217 1.19 18.86 6.56
C GLY A 217 -0.31 18.64 6.42
N ILE A 218 -0.79 18.19 5.25
CA ILE A 218 -2.22 17.87 5.06
C ILE A 218 -2.64 16.72 5.99
N VAL A 219 -1.84 15.65 6.04
CA VAL A 219 -2.19 14.48 6.89
C VAL A 219 -2.09 14.84 8.37
N GLU A 220 -1.13 15.66 8.78
CA GLU A 220 -1.05 16.18 10.17
C GLU A 220 -2.32 16.95 10.55
N ALA A 221 -2.83 17.80 9.67
CA ALA A 221 -4.09 18.51 9.90
C ALA A 221 -5.30 17.56 10.03
N ILE A 222 -5.37 16.53 9.18
CA ILE A 222 -6.41 15.48 9.26
C ILE A 222 -6.34 14.73 10.59
N VAL A 223 -5.14 14.37 11.03
CA VAL A 223 -4.94 13.67 12.31
C VAL A 223 -5.33 14.56 13.49
N ALA A 224 -4.92 15.84 13.48
CA ALA A 224 -5.25 16.78 14.54
C ALA A 224 -6.77 16.98 14.66
N ALA A 225 -7.49 17.12 13.53
CA ALA A 225 -8.95 17.22 13.53
C ALA A 225 -9.63 16.00 14.16
N LYS A 226 -9.18 14.78 13.82
CA LYS A 226 -9.73 13.53 14.39
C LYS A 226 -9.39 13.30 15.87
N MET A 227 -8.40 13.97 16.41
CA MET A 227 -8.05 13.91 17.84
C MET A 227 -8.83 14.93 18.68
N ALA A 228 -9.45 15.91 18.03
CA ALA A 228 -10.26 16.94 18.68
C ALA A 228 -11.76 16.57 18.77
N GLU A 229 -12.19 15.53 18.04
CA GLU A 229 -13.52 14.90 18.12
C GLU A 229 -13.58 13.87 19.25
#